data_3439cbb2366dcea40f91e4c5aef3bff4
#
_entry.id   3439cbb2366dcea40f91e4c5aef3bff4
#
_cell.length_a   1.000
_cell.length_b   1.000
_cell.length_c   1.000
_cell.angle_alpha   90.00
_cell.angle_beta   90.00
_cell.angle_gamma   90.00
#
_symmetry.space_group_name_H-M   'P 1'
#
loop_
_entity.id
_entity.type
_entity.pdbx_description
1 polymer ?
#
loop_
_entity_poly.entity_id
_entity_poly.type
_entity_poly.pdbx_seq_one_letter_code
_entity_poly.pdbx_strand_id
1 'polypeptide(L)'
;MPDNPHSGEEADQPASPSLEGREILVAVCGGIAAYKVAEVVSRLVQRGAGVTVCMTRAARRFVGPLTFQALSGRAVHTDAFGLIESSDPQHIGLTERADLMLVAPATNNIIAKVASGLCDDLVSLLICAAACPVVFVPAMNSRMWENRVFQRNLSTLRELGYEFIGPEEGWLACRHVGKGRMSDAQKIVGHIEEILSRR
;
A
#
# COMPACT_ATOMS: atom_id res chain seq x y z
N MET A 1 20.86 -11.16 49.52
CA MET A 1 20.66 -10.56 48.20
C MET A 1 20.89 -11.68 47.19
N PRO A 2 19.89 -12.15 46.44
CA PRO A 2 20.08 -13.09 45.35
C PRO A 2 20.22 -12.32 44.04
N ASP A 3 21.18 -12.78 43.24
CA ASP A 3 21.57 -12.32 41.92
C ASP A 3 20.38 -12.31 40.94
N ASN A 4 20.35 -11.29 40.11
CA ASN A 4 19.39 -11.13 39.03
C ASN A 4 20.04 -11.58 37.70
N PRO A 5 19.67 -12.71 37.10
CA PRO A 5 20.16 -13.13 35.79
C PRO A 5 19.12 -12.78 34.70
N HIS A 6 19.07 -11.54 34.28
CA HIS A 6 18.38 -11.15 33.05
C HIS A 6 19.30 -10.29 32.19
N SER A 7 20.38 -10.87 31.73
CA SER A 7 21.05 -10.46 30.50
C SER A 7 20.38 -11.23 29.35
N GLY A 8 19.25 -10.72 28.87
CA GLY A 8 18.63 -11.19 27.63
C GLY A 8 19.56 -10.82 26.48
N GLU A 9 20.14 -11.80 25.84
CA GLU A 9 20.77 -11.69 24.54
C GLU A 9 19.74 -11.13 23.55
N GLU A 10 19.88 -9.86 23.16
CA GLU A 10 19.26 -9.34 21.94
C GLU A 10 19.89 -10.13 20.79
N ALA A 11 19.13 -11.08 20.24
CA ALA A 11 19.51 -11.79 19.03
C ALA A 11 19.77 -10.74 17.94
N ASP A 12 20.99 -10.70 17.46
CA ASP A 12 21.45 -9.89 16.32
C ASP A 12 20.60 -10.25 15.09
N GLN A 13 19.51 -9.52 14.91
CA GLN A 13 18.69 -9.65 13.70
C GLN A 13 19.51 -9.04 12.56
N PRO A 14 19.70 -9.75 11.44
CA PRO A 14 20.41 -9.21 10.30
C PRO A 14 19.78 -7.85 9.93
N ALA A 15 20.62 -6.84 9.83
CA ALA A 15 20.19 -5.48 9.49
C ALA A 15 19.33 -5.52 8.22
N SER A 16 18.04 -5.22 8.37
CA SER A 16 17.13 -5.17 7.22
C SER A 16 17.60 -4.09 6.25
N PRO A 17 17.49 -4.29 4.93
CA PRO A 17 17.86 -3.29 3.95
C PRO A 17 17.23 -1.94 4.28
N SER A 18 18.01 -0.88 4.23
CA SER A 18 17.51 0.48 4.44
C SER A 18 16.75 0.95 3.20
N LEU A 19 15.64 1.68 3.44
CA LEU A 19 14.89 2.38 2.38
C LEU A 19 15.29 3.86 2.30
N GLU A 20 16.44 4.24 2.86
CA GLU A 20 16.91 5.62 2.88
C GLU A 20 17.05 6.17 1.46
N GLY A 21 16.47 7.36 1.25
CA GLY A 21 16.44 8.03 -0.05
C GLY A 21 15.46 7.44 -1.07
N ARG A 22 14.71 6.38 -0.73
CA ARG A 22 13.65 5.84 -1.58
C ARG A 22 12.34 6.59 -1.38
N GLU A 23 11.66 6.89 -2.48
CA GLU A 23 10.36 7.56 -2.49
C GLU A 23 9.25 6.54 -2.78
N ILE A 24 8.32 6.40 -1.85
CA ILE A 24 7.23 5.43 -1.95
C ILE A 24 5.89 6.15 -1.97
N LEU A 25 5.11 5.94 -3.04
CA LEU A 25 3.76 6.45 -3.16
C LEU A 25 2.77 5.40 -2.66
N VAL A 26 2.07 5.68 -1.56
CA VAL A 26 1.09 4.77 -0.94
C VAL A 26 -0.32 5.19 -1.30
N ALA A 27 -1.03 4.36 -2.07
CA ALA A 27 -2.42 4.57 -2.46
C ALA A 27 -3.37 3.79 -1.56
N VAL A 28 -4.18 4.49 -0.77
CA VAL A 28 -5.11 3.89 0.19
C VAL A 28 -6.51 3.81 -0.40
N CYS A 29 -7.04 2.59 -0.53
CA CYS A 29 -8.38 2.35 -1.04
C CYS A 29 -9.40 2.06 0.07
N GLY A 30 -10.69 2.23 -0.25
CA GLY A 30 -11.81 2.16 0.69
C GLY A 30 -12.20 0.75 1.09
N GLY A 31 -11.55 0.19 2.09
CA GLY A 31 -11.88 -1.07 2.73
C GLY A 31 -11.54 -1.02 4.22
N ILE A 32 -12.14 -1.91 5.01
CA ILE A 32 -11.90 -1.94 6.47
C ILE A 32 -10.40 -2.06 6.79
N ALA A 33 -9.60 -2.74 5.98
CA ALA A 33 -8.17 -2.90 6.18
C ALA A 33 -7.35 -1.59 6.01
N ALA A 34 -7.98 -0.46 5.64
CA ALA A 34 -7.30 0.84 5.51
C ALA A 34 -6.60 1.26 6.82
N TYR A 35 -7.13 0.91 8.00
CA TYR A 35 -6.47 1.21 9.28
C TYR A 35 -5.11 0.53 9.43
N LYS A 36 -4.92 -0.66 8.85
CA LYS A 36 -3.64 -1.38 8.89
C LYS A 36 -2.54 -0.71 8.08
N VAL A 37 -2.93 0.08 7.08
CA VAL A 37 -1.96 0.80 6.24
C VAL A 37 -1.23 1.89 7.04
N ALA A 38 -1.82 2.39 8.12
CA ALA A 38 -1.14 3.31 9.03
C ALA A 38 0.15 2.70 9.61
N GLU A 39 0.10 1.42 10.00
CA GLU A 39 1.30 0.68 10.43
C GLU A 39 2.31 0.51 9.30
N VAL A 40 1.86 0.19 8.08
CA VAL A 40 2.75 0.08 6.92
C VAL A 40 3.48 1.40 6.66
N VAL A 41 2.76 2.52 6.62
CA VAL A 41 3.34 3.87 6.44
C VAL A 41 4.35 4.17 7.55
N SER A 42 3.99 3.92 8.82
CA SER A 42 4.91 4.14 9.95
C SER A 42 6.20 3.34 9.81
N ARG A 43 6.11 2.06 9.43
CA ARG A 43 7.28 1.19 9.25
C ARG A 43 8.15 1.62 8.06
N LEU A 44 7.56 2.02 6.94
CA LEU A 44 8.31 2.54 5.79
C LEU A 44 9.11 3.79 6.16
N VAL A 45 8.48 4.73 6.88
CA VAL A 45 9.16 5.95 7.37
C VAL A 45 10.29 5.58 8.35
N GLN A 46 10.07 4.65 9.28
CA GLN A 46 11.12 4.17 10.20
C GLN A 46 12.30 3.51 9.48
N ARG A 47 12.10 2.98 8.27
CA ARG A 47 13.17 2.44 7.40
C ARG A 47 13.88 3.51 6.56
N GLY A 48 13.53 4.79 6.74
CA GLY A 48 14.14 5.93 6.05
C GLY A 48 13.50 6.29 4.71
N ALA A 49 12.39 5.65 4.33
CA ALA A 49 11.70 5.99 3.09
C ALA A 49 10.98 7.34 3.18
N GLY A 50 11.03 8.14 2.10
CA GLY A 50 10.10 9.22 1.86
C GLY A 50 8.74 8.65 1.46
N VAL A 51 7.70 8.88 2.27
CA VAL A 51 6.37 8.32 1.99
C VAL A 51 5.38 9.42 1.67
N THR A 52 4.78 9.35 0.49
CA THR A 52 3.66 10.22 0.09
C THR A 52 2.40 9.38 -0.01
N VAL A 53 1.29 9.89 0.57
CA VAL A 53 0.03 9.13 0.61
C VAL A 53 -1.03 9.79 -0.26
N CYS A 54 -1.71 8.98 -1.07
CA CYS A 54 -2.93 9.36 -1.76
C CYS A 54 -4.10 8.46 -1.34
N MET A 55 -5.31 9.00 -1.32
CA MET A 55 -6.48 8.28 -0.80
C MET A 55 -7.66 8.40 -1.77
N THR A 56 -8.36 7.28 -1.99
CA THR A 56 -9.66 7.33 -2.64
C THR A 56 -10.69 8.02 -1.73
N ARG A 57 -11.75 8.58 -2.32
CA ARG A 57 -12.87 9.15 -1.57
C ARG A 57 -13.46 8.15 -0.56
N ALA A 58 -13.52 6.86 -0.93
CA ALA A 58 -14.03 5.81 -0.05
C ALA A 58 -13.07 5.51 1.12
N ALA A 59 -11.75 5.59 0.92
CA ALA A 59 -10.76 5.36 1.99
C ALA A 59 -10.93 6.36 3.15
N ARG A 60 -11.23 7.60 2.85
CA ARG A 60 -11.44 8.69 3.82
C ARG A 60 -12.61 8.43 4.79
N ARG A 61 -13.48 7.48 4.50
CA ARG A 61 -14.58 7.06 5.39
C ARG A 61 -14.12 6.03 6.43
N PHE A 62 -12.96 5.42 6.25
CA PHE A 62 -12.38 4.44 7.18
C PHE A 62 -11.26 5.03 8.03
N VAL A 63 -10.41 5.86 7.41
CA VAL A 63 -9.28 6.53 8.09
C VAL A 63 -9.18 7.97 7.58
N GLY A 64 -9.03 8.92 8.50
CA GLY A 64 -8.86 10.34 8.13
C GLY A 64 -7.49 10.62 7.51
N PRO A 65 -7.38 11.57 6.55
CA PRO A 65 -6.10 11.97 5.96
C PRO A 65 -5.07 12.40 7.00
N LEU A 66 -5.50 13.04 8.08
CA LEU A 66 -4.64 13.52 9.16
C LEU A 66 -3.80 12.39 9.78
N THR A 67 -4.33 11.16 9.86
CA THR A 67 -3.57 10.00 10.35
C THR A 67 -2.31 9.77 9.51
N PHE A 68 -2.47 9.75 8.19
CA PHE A 68 -1.35 9.51 7.28
C PHE A 68 -0.41 10.72 7.17
N GLN A 69 -0.94 11.94 7.26
CA GLN A 69 -0.14 13.16 7.30
C GLN A 69 0.78 13.17 8.54
N ALA A 70 0.25 12.81 9.71
CA ALA A 70 1.03 12.74 10.94
C ALA A 70 2.14 11.67 10.87
N LEU A 71 1.87 10.53 10.22
CA LEU A 71 2.82 9.41 10.11
C LEU A 71 3.90 9.66 9.05
N SER A 72 3.53 10.24 7.91
CA SER A 72 4.45 10.47 6.79
C SER A 72 5.19 11.80 6.87
N GLY A 73 4.70 12.76 7.67
CA GLY A 73 5.19 14.15 7.71
C GLY A 73 4.89 14.94 6.44
N ARG A 74 4.05 14.42 5.53
CA ARG A 74 3.73 15.02 4.22
C ARG A 74 2.23 15.18 4.03
N ALA A 75 1.83 16.14 3.18
CA ALA A 75 0.44 16.33 2.80
C ALA A 75 -0.14 15.08 2.13
N VAL A 76 -1.40 14.77 2.43
CA VAL A 76 -2.12 13.63 1.86
C VAL A 76 -2.96 14.09 0.67
N HIS A 77 -2.79 13.45 -0.47
CA HIS A 77 -3.50 13.78 -1.70
C HIS A 77 -4.84 13.04 -1.78
N THR A 78 -5.93 13.78 -1.97
CA THR A 78 -7.29 13.21 -1.95
C THR A 78 -8.14 13.57 -3.16
N ASP A 79 -7.66 14.46 -4.01
CA ASP A 79 -8.37 14.98 -5.18
C ASP A 79 -7.40 15.16 -6.36
N ALA A 80 -7.84 14.77 -7.55
CA ALA A 80 -7.06 14.93 -8.78
C ALA A 80 -6.99 16.41 -9.24
N PHE A 81 -7.93 17.23 -8.80
CA PHE A 81 -8.08 18.63 -9.20
C PHE A 81 -7.87 19.63 -8.04
N GLY A 82 -7.23 19.17 -6.94
CA GLY A 82 -6.88 20.03 -5.81
C GLY A 82 -5.99 21.20 -6.24
N LEU A 83 -6.01 22.30 -5.46
CA LEU A 83 -5.18 23.47 -5.73
C LEU A 83 -3.71 23.05 -5.86
N ILE A 84 -3.15 23.32 -7.03
CA ILE A 84 -1.77 22.99 -7.38
C ILE A 84 -0.92 24.21 -7.06
N GLU A 85 0.06 24.05 -6.18
CA GLU A 85 1.07 25.11 -5.90
C GLU A 85 2.14 25.20 -7.01
N SER A 86 2.14 24.23 -7.95
CA SER A 86 3.10 24.17 -9.05
C SER A 86 2.36 24.06 -10.41
N SER A 87 3.01 24.50 -11.49
CA SER A 87 2.50 24.43 -12.86
C SER A 87 2.42 23.01 -13.44
N ASP A 88 2.99 22.03 -12.77
CA ASP A 88 2.93 20.62 -13.19
C ASP A 88 1.67 19.91 -12.68
N PRO A 89 1.02 19.10 -13.51
CA PRO A 89 -0.09 18.28 -13.08
C PRO A 89 0.34 17.39 -11.91
N GLN A 90 -0.34 17.50 -10.78
CA GLN A 90 0.00 16.84 -9.51
C GLN A 90 0.25 15.32 -9.66
N HIS A 91 -0.52 14.65 -10.54
CA HIS A 91 -0.39 13.22 -10.78
C HIS A 91 0.93 12.85 -11.51
N ILE A 92 1.45 13.71 -12.38
CA ILE A 92 2.74 13.46 -13.05
C ILE A 92 3.89 13.61 -12.06
N GLY A 93 3.97 14.73 -11.35
CA GLY A 93 5.04 14.96 -10.37
C GLY A 93 5.09 13.95 -9.22
N LEU A 94 3.95 13.34 -8.84
CA LEU A 94 3.90 12.28 -7.82
C LEU A 94 4.44 10.94 -8.35
N THR A 95 4.10 10.57 -9.59
CA THR A 95 4.51 9.29 -10.19
C THR A 95 5.95 9.30 -10.68
N GLU A 96 6.46 10.44 -11.15
CA GLU A 96 7.85 10.57 -11.60
C GLU A 96 8.87 10.47 -10.46
N ARG A 97 8.51 10.91 -9.25
CA ARG A 97 9.40 10.85 -8.08
C ARG A 97 9.38 9.49 -7.39
N ALA A 98 8.35 8.68 -7.61
CA ALA A 98 8.19 7.43 -6.88
C ALA A 98 9.11 6.33 -7.43
N ASP A 99 9.88 5.70 -6.53
CA ASP A 99 10.62 4.48 -6.82
C ASP A 99 9.70 3.25 -6.84
N LEU A 100 8.58 3.32 -6.11
CA LEU A 100 7.56 2.27 -6.02
C LEU A 100 6.21 2.86 -5.64
N MET A 101 5.14 2.33 -6.22
CA MET A 101 3.77 2.62 -5.81
C MET A 101 3.14 1.40 -5.11
N LEU A 102 2.69 1.59 -3.87
CA LEU A 102 1.99 0.59 -3.08
C LEU A 102 0.49 0.89 -3.05
N VAL A 103 -0.33 -0.04 -3.51
CA VAL A 103 -1.81 0.07 -3.44
C VAL A 103 -2.31 -0.82 -2.30
N ALA A 104 -2.60 -0.22 -1.15
CA ALA A 104 -2.98 -0.94 0.06
C ALA A 104 -4.03 -0.17 0.89
N PRO A 105 -5.15 -0.80 1.29
CA PRO A 105 -5.60 -2.09 0.80
C PRO A 105 -6.08 -1.97 -0.65
N ALA A 106 -5.75 -2.94 -1.49
CA ALA A 106 -6.29 -2.99 -2.84
C ALA A 106 -7.68 -3.64 -2.82
N THR A 107 -8.72 -2.85 -3.05
CA THR A 107 -10.09 -3.33 -3.11
C THR A 107 -10.41 -3.94 -4.49
N ASN A 108 -11.46 -4.76 -4.56
CA ASN A 108 -11.97 -5.25 -5.85
C ASN A 108 -12.26 -4.10 -6.84
N ASN A 109 -12.77 -2.98 -6.33
CA ASN A 109 -13.07 -1.80 -7.15
C ASN A 109 -11.84 -1.24 -7.86
N ILE A 110 -10.73 -1.02 -7.14
CA ILE A 110 -9.52 -0.47 -7.77
C ILE A 110 -8.88 -1.47 -8.73
N ILE A 111 -8.86 -2.77 -8.39
CA ILE A 111 -8.36 -3.83 -9.28
C ILE A 111 -9.17 -3.89 -10.57
N ALA A 112 -10.50 -3.81 -10.47
CA ALA A 112 -11.38 -3.80 -11.64
C ALA A 112 -11.18 -2.55 -12.52
N LYS A 113 -11.04 -1.36 -11.91
CA LYS A 113 -10.76 -0.12 -12.63
C LYS A 113 -9.46 -0.22 -13.43
N VAL A 114 -8.37 -0.61 -12.78
CA VAL A 114 -7.05 -0.70 -13.40
C VAL A 114 -7.04 -1.76 -14.51
N ALA A 115 -7.66 -2.93 -14.29
CA ALA A 115 -7.78 -3.98 -15.30
C ALA A 115 -8.59 -3.55 -16.54
N SER A 116 -9.44 -2.52 -16.39
CA SER A 116 -10.25 -1.96 -17.48
C SER A 116 -9.71 -0.63 -18.01
N GLY A 117 -8.57 -0.13 -17.51
CA GLY A 117 -7.99 1.17 -17.90
C GLY A 117 -8.82 2.37 -17.46
N LEU A 118 -9.66 2.24 -16.43
CA LEU A 118 -10.51 3.33 -15.94
C LEU A 118 -9.75 4.24 -14.97
N CYS A 119 -9.66 5.54 -15.29
CA CYS A 119 -8.90 6.56 -14.57
C CYS A 119 -9.81 7.70 -14.09
N ASP A 120 -10.89 7.38 -13.36
CA ASP A 120 -11.95 8.32 -12.95
C ASP A 120 -11.74 8.92 -11.55
N ASP A 121 -10.67 8.54 -10.85
CA ASP A 121 -10.25 9.12 -9.58
C ASP A 121 -8.72 9.25 -9.51
N LEU A 122 -8.23 10.04 -8.52
CA LEU A 122 -6.80 10.28 -8.34
C LEU A 122 -5.98 8.98 -8.27
N VAL A 123 -6.45 7.98 -7.52
CA VAL A 123 -5.68 6.74 -7.31
C VAL A 123 -5.58 5.92 -8.60
N SER A 124 -6.69 5.76 -9.33
CA SER A 124 -6.69 5.05 -10.61
C SER A 124 -5.86 5.78 -11.68
N LEU A 125 -5.89 7.12 -11.67
CA LEU A 125 -5.07 7.95 -12.55
C LEU A 125 -3.58 7.79 -12.24
N LEU A 126 -3.17 7.86 -10.96
CA LEU A 126 -1.78 7.66 -10.54
C LEU A 126 -1.25 6.28 -10.91
N ILE A 127 -2.06 5.22 -10.75
CA ILE A 127 -1.66 3.86 -11.15
C ILE A 127 -1.44 3.78 -12.65
N CYS A 128 -2.30 4.40 -13.45
CA CYS A 128 -2.19 4.42 -14.91
C CYS A 128 -0.94 5.20 -15.39
N ALA A 129 -0.58 6.28 -14.67
CA ALA A 129 0.56 7.14 -14.99
C ALA A 129 1.89 6.65 -14.38
N ALA A 130 1.88 5.61 -13.53
CA ALA A 130 3.08 5.17 -12.83
C ALA A 130 4.15 4.63 -13.78
N ALA A 131 5.37 5.18 -13.69
CA ALA A 131 6.55 4.67 -14.38
C ALA A 131 7.39 3.72 -13.50
N CYS A 132 7.05 3.61 -12.22
CA CYS A 132 7.68 2.71 -11.25
C CYS A 132 6.87 1.41 -11.07
N PRO A 133 7.42 0.39 -10.38
CA PRO A 133 6.67 -0.80 -10.01
C PRO A 133 5.42 -0.44 -9.20
N VAL A 134 4.32 -1.09 -9.53
CA VAL A 134 3.07 -0.97 -8.77
C VAL A 134 2.77 -2.31 -8.09
N VAL A 135 2.64 -2.27 -6.78
CA VAL A 135 2.40 -3.44 -5.92
C VAL A 135 1.02 -3.34 -5.29
N PHE A 136 0.17 -4.33 -5.53
CA PHE A 136 -1.16 -4.40 -4.94
C PHE A 136 -1.17 -5.30 -3.71
N VAL A 137 -1.84 -4.86 -2.65
CA VAL A 137 -2.09 -5.66 -1.44
C VAL A 137 -3.59 -5.88 -1.28
N PRO A 138 -4.15 -6.97 -1.86
CA PRO A 138 -5.58 -7.20 -1.85
C PRO A 138 -6.14 -7.42 -0.44
N ALA A 139 -7.32 -6.83 -0.19
CA ALA A 139 -8.09 -7.07 1.03
C ALA A 139 -9.59 -7.04 0.73
N MET A 140 -10.26 -8.18 0.92
CA MET A 140 -11.68 -8.32 0.64
C MET A 140 -12.27 -9.57 1.30
N ASN A 141 -13.58 -9.72 1.22
CA ASN A 141 -14.29 -10.93 1.62
C ASN A 141 -13.91 -12.12 0.71
N SER A 142 -13.88 -13.34 1.24
CA SER A 142 -13.53 -14.56 0.49
C SER A 142 -14.39 -14.79 -0.75
N ARG A 143 -15.71 -14.54 -0.68
CA ARG A 143 -16.59 -14.65 -1.84
C ARG A 143 -16.23 -13.66 -2.95
N MET A 144 -15.76 -12.47 -2.58
CA MET A 144 -15.27 -11.49 -3.56
C MET A 144 -13.95 -11.96 -4.16
N TRP A 145 -13.06 -12.51 -3.34
CA TRP A 145 -11.79 -13.07 -3.79
C TRP A 145 -11.99 -14.22 -4.79
N GLU A 146 -12.92 -15.15 -4.51
CA GLU A 146 -13.23 -16.32 -5.33
C GLU A 146 -14.06 -15.99 -6.59
N ASN A 147 -14.56 -14.76 -6.70
CA ASN A 147 -15.40 -14.36 -7.83
C ASN A 147 -14.62 -14.44 -9.15
N ARG A 148 -15.19 -15.10 -10.15
CA ARG A 148 -14.54 -15.33 -11.47
C ARG A 148 -14.16 -14.04 -12.19
N VAL A 149 -14.98 -12.99 -12.09
CA VAL A 149 -14.67 -11.69 -12.70
C VAL A 149 -13.46 -11.07 -12.01
N PHE A 150 -13.40 -11.14 -10.67
CA PHE A 150 -12.26 -10.66 -9.92
C PHE A 150 -10.99 -11.44 -10.28
N GLN A 151 -11.05 -12.79 -10.33
CA GLN A 151 -9.89 -13.61 -10.67
C GLN A 151 -9.39 -13.35 -12.10
N ARG A 152 -10.28 -13.11 -13.06
CA ARG A 152 -9.91 -12.68 -14.41
C ARG A 152 -9.16 -11.35 -14.38
N ASN A 153 -9.69 -10.35 -13.65
CA ASN A 153 -9.03 -9.04 -13.55
C ASN A 153 -7.65 -9.15 -12.89
N LEU A 154 -7.52 -9.99 -11.87
CA LEU A 154 -6.25 -10.29 -11.21
C LEU A 154 -5.23 -10.92 -12.17
N SER A 155 -5.66 -11.90 -12.99
CA SER A 155 -4.83 -12.53 -14.02
C SER A 155 -4.34 -11.50 -15.04
N THR A 156 -5.26 -10.68 -15.56
CA THR A 156 -4.94 -9.60 -16.50
C THR A 156 -3.87 -8.66 -15.95
N LEU A 157 -4.00 -8.24 -14.70
CA LEU A 157 -3.01 -7.33 -14.10
C LEU A 157 -1.65 -8.01 -13.90
N ARG A 158 -1.62 -9.30 -13.54
CA ARG A 158 -0.36 -10.08 -13.45
C ARG A 158 0.32 -10.22 -14.80
N GLU A 159 -0.43 -10.48 -15.84
CA GLU A 159 0.08 -10.57 -17.23
C GLU A 159 0.65 -9.22 -17.71
N LEU A 160 0.12 -8.11 -17.22
CA LEU A 160 0.61 -6.76 -17.47
C LEU A 160 1.81 -6.37 -16.58
N GLY A 161 2.31 -7.26 -15.71
CA GLY A 161 3.49 -7.06 -14.89
C GLY A 161 3.24 -6.41 -13.53
N TYR A 162 1.99 -6.25 -13.10
CA TYR A 162 1.70 -5.77 -11.75
C TYR A 162 1.98 -6.84 -10.70
N GLU A 163 2.56 -6.43 -9.57
CA GLU A 163 2.90 -7.33 -8.47
C GLU A 163 1.80 -7.37 -7.40
N PHE A 164 1.71 -8.51 -6.69
CA PHE A 164 0.68 -8.74 -5.68
C PHE A 164 1.27 -9.39 -4.43
N ILE A 165 0.98 -8.80 -3.26
CA ILE A 165 1.32 -9.36 -1.94
C ILE A 165 0.04 -9.88 -1.29
N GLY A 166 -0.04 -11.18 -1.03
CA GLY A 166 -1.24 -11.81 -0.48
C GLY A 166 -2.38 -11.99 -1.49
N PRO A 167 -3.65 -11.99 -1.04
CA PRO A 167 -4.08 -11.94 0.36
C PRO A 167 -3.78 -13.22 1.12
N GLU A 168 -3.79 -13.12 2.45
CA GLU A 168 -3.61 -14.24 3.35
C GLU A 168 -4.93 -14.88 3.75
N GLU A 169 -4.85 -16.08 4.27
CA GLU A 169 -5.95 -16.71 4.99
C GLU A 169 -5.97 -16.22 6.45
N GLY A 170 -7.15 -16.04 7.01
CA GLY A 170 -7.31 -15.61 8.39
C GLY A 170 -8.70 -15.09 8.72
N TRP A 171 -8.83 -14.54 9.93
CA TRP A 171 -10.08 -13.94 10.39
C TRP A 171 -10.42 -12.68 9.59
N LEU A 172 -11.59 -12.64 9.01
CA LEU A 172 -12.12 -11.54 8.21
C LEU A 172 -13.15 -10.72 8.99
N ALA A 173 -13.33 -9.46 8.60
CA ALA A 173 -14.31 -8.56 9.22
C ALA A 173 -15.76 -9.07 9.12
N CYS A 174 -16.05 -9.97 8.19
CA CYS A 174 -17.34 -10.65 8.05
C CYS A 174 -17.51 -11.85 9.02
N ARG A 175 -16.62 -11.98 10.02
CA ARG A 175 -16.67 -12.93 11.13
C ARG A 175 -16.53 -14.39 10.72
N HIS A 176 -15.72 -14.70 9.72
CA HIS A 176 -15.29 -16.07 9.41
C HIS A 176 -13.82 -16.09 9.02
N VAL A 177 -13.23 -17.28 9.04
CA VAL A 177 -11.87 -17.54 8.54
C VAL A 177 -11.96 -17.84 7.05
N GLY A 178 -11.05 -17.23 6.27
CA GLY A 178 -10.97 -17.49 4.85
C GLY A 178 -9.91 -16.62 4.17
N LYS A 179 -9.71 -16.86 2.87
CA LYS A 179 -8.77 -16.11 2.06
C LYS A 179 -9.33 -14.72 1.73
N GLY A 180 -8.53 -13.68 1.94
CA GLY A 180 -8.94 -12.30 1.67
C GLY A 180 -8.40 -11.30 2.69
N ARG A 181 -7.68 -11.76 3.72
CA ARG A 181 -7.04 -10.90 4.72
C ARG A 181 -5.84 -10.18 4.12
N MET A 182 -5.77 -8.87 4.33
CA MET A 182 -4.59 -8.08 3.96
C MET A 182 -3.36 -8.63 4.67
N SER A 183 -2.25 -8.79 3.94
CA SER A 183 -0.96 -9.18 4.50
C SER A 183 -0.51 -8.24 5.61
N ASP A 184 0.28 -8.76 6.55
CA ASP A 184 0.74 -7.98 7.69
C ASP A 184 1.83 -6.97 7.26
N ALA A 185 1.94 -5.87 8.01
CA ALA A 185 2.81 -4.74 7.64
C ALA A 185 4.27 -5.15 7.46
N GLN A 186 4.79 -6.03 8.31
CA GLN A 186 6.18 -6.51 8.21
C GLN A 186 6.44 -7.23 6.89
N LYS A 187 5.51 -8.10 6.46
CA LYS A 187 5.62 -8.83 5.19
C LYS A 187 5.55 -7.89 3.98
N ILE A 188 4.67 -6.87 4.06
CA ILE A 188 4.55 -5.85 3.00
C ILE A 188 5.86 -5.07 2.87
N VAL A 189 6.40 -4.57 3.98
CA VAL A 189 7.65 -3.80 3.99
C VAL A 189 8.82 -4.65 3.49
N GLY A 190 8.98 -5.89 3.97
CA GLY A 190 10.04 -6.79 3.50
C GLY A 190 9.98 -7.05 1.99
N HIS A 191 8.77 -7.21 1.43
CA HIS A 191 8.62 -7.38 -0.02
C HIS A 191 8.99 -6.12 -0.82
N ILE A 192 8.66 -4.93 -0.30
CA ILE A 192 9.07 -3.65 -0.89
C ILE A 192 10.59 -3.53 -0.87
N GLU A 193 11.26 -3.86 0.24
CA GLU A 193 12.71 -3.88 0.34
C GLU A 193 13.36 -4.81 -0.70
N GLU A 194 12.78 -6.01 -0.90
CA GLU A 194 13.24 -6.95 -1.92
C GLU A 194 13.10 -6.40 -3.35
N ILE A 195 11.99 -5.77 -3.68
CA ILE A 195 11.78 -5.17 -5.01
C ILE A 195 12.80 -4.07 -5.26
N LEU A 196 12.98 -3.16 -4.29
CA LEU A 196 13.86 -2.00 -4.44
C LEU A 196 15.35 -2.36 -4.38
N SER A 197 15.72 -3.49 -3.76
CA SER A 197 17.11 -3.98 -3.75
C SER A 197 17.56 -4.58 -5.08
N ARG A 198 16.61 -5.00 -5.94
CA ARG A 198 16.91 -5.57 -7.27
C ARG A 198 17.11 -4.52 -8.36
N ARG A 199 16.94 -3.22 -8.00
CA ARG A 199 17.02 -2.07 -8.90
C ARG A 199 18.11 -1.10 -8.47
#